data_697c6bf5ba61be9821c9a5c1f709602d
#
_entry.id   697c6bf5ba61be9821c9a5c1f709602d
#
_cell.length_a   1.000
_cell.length_b   1.000
_cell.length_c   1.000
_cell.angle_alpha   90.00
_cell.angle_beta   90.00
_cell.angle_gamma   90.00
#
_symmetry.space_group_name_H-M   'P 1'
#
loop_
_entity.id
_entity.type
_entity.pdbx_description
1 polymer ?
#
loop_
_entity_poly.entity_id
_entity_poly.type
_entity_poly.pdbx_seq_one_letter_code
_entity_poly.pdbx_strand_id
1 'polypeptide(L)'
;SQGIDVIDLSLGEPDFNTPEHIKQAAIDSINQNFTHYPPVPGYLDLRQAIATKLKRDNAIEFSPDQIIVSNGAKQSICNIILSTVNPGDEVIVPAPFWVSYPEMIKMAEGVPVPVYAGIEQNFKITGSQLEAAITPRTRALLFSSPSNPTGEIYSQSELAELAAVLAKHPQILIISDEIYEYINYDGKHQSITQFESVRDRVAIINGVSKGYAMTGWRIGYM
;
A
#
# COMPACT_ATOMS: atom_id res chain seq x y z
N SER A 1 31.06 -18.64 -1.36
CA SER A 1 31.09 -17.78 -0.18
C SER A 1 32.53 -17.77 0.36
N GLN A 2 33.05 -16.58 0.68
CA GLN A 2 34.42 -16.44 1.22
C GLN A 2 34.47 -16.67 2.74
N GLY A 3 33.42 -17.20 3.35
CA GLY A 3 33.34 -17.48 4.80
C GLY A 3 33.29 -16.22 5.68
N ILE A 4 32.98 -15.06 5.09
CA ILE A 4 32.81 -13.80 5.82
C ILE A 4 31.39 -13.80 6.42
N ASP A 5 31.30 -13.61 7.73
CA ASP A 5 30.02 -13.39 8.42
C ASP A 5 29.52 -11.98 8.07
N VAL A 6 28.47 -11.94 7.27
CA VAL A 6 27.85 -10.67 6.79
C VAL A 6 26.48 -10.51 7.44
N ILE A 7 26.28 -9.39 8.11
CA ILE A 7 24.94 -9.00 8.58
C ILE A 7 24.10 -8.62 7.37
N ASP A 8 23.11 -9.45 7.03
CA ASP A 8 22.21 -9.21 5.90
C ASP A 8 21.00 -8.36 6.34
N LEU A 9 20.91 -7.16 5.77
CA LEU A 9 19.78 -6.23 5.97
C LEU A 9 18.95 -6.04 4.70
N SER A 10 19.14 -6.90 3.69
CA SER A 10 18.51 -6.75 2.37
C SER A 10 17.07 -7.28 2.31
N LEU A 11 16.69 -8.20 3.20
CA LEU A 11 15.37 -8.81 3.24
C LEU A 11 14.55 -8.28 4.42
N GLY A 12 13.50 -7.50 4.13
CA GLY A 12 12.56 -7.02 5.15
C GLY A 12 11.45 -8.03 5.43
N GLU A 13 11.63 -8.88 6.43
CA GLU A 13 10.67 -9.90 6.84
C GLU A 13 10.47 -9.88 8.36
N PRO A 14 9.21 -10.04 8.88
CA PRO A 14 9.00 -10.22 10.31
C PRO A 14 9.72 -11.48 10.81
N ASP A 15 10.39 -11.36 11.96
CA ASP A 15 11.10 -12.46 12.61
C ASP A 15 10.20 -13.40 13.43
N PHE A 16 8.89 -13.16 13.41
CA PHE A 16 7.87 -14.02 14.02
C PHE A 16 7.35 -15.06 13.04
N ASN A 17 6.94 -16.19 13.59
CA ASN A 17 6.19 -17.18 12.82
C ASN A 17 4.73 -16.71 12.64
N THR A 18 4.10 -17.14 11.55
CA THR A 18 2.63 -17.00 11.40
C THR A 18 1.93 -17.60 12.62
N PRO A 19 0.97 -16.90 13.26
CA PRO A 19 0.26 -17.39 14.43
C PRO A 19 -0.40 -18.75 14.22
N GLU A 20 -0.38 -19.60 15.26
CA GLU A 20 -0.81 -20.99 15.15
C GLU A 20 -2.26 -21.16 14.68
N HIS A 21 -3.17 -20.31 15.19
CA HIS A 21 -4.59 -20.36 14.79
C HIS A 21 -4.80 -20.06 13.29
N ILE A 22 -3.94 -19.23 12.68
CA ILE A 22 -3.98 -18.94 11.24
C ILE A 22 -3.51 -20.16 10.45
N LYS A 23 -2.40 -20.78 10.88
CA LYS A 23 -1.89 -22.02 10.26
C LYS A 23 -2.93 -23.13 10.33
N GLN A 24 -3.57 -23.30 11.48
CA GLN A 24 -4.59 -24.32 11.66
C GLN A 24 -5.81 -24.07 10.75
N ALA A 25 -6.27 -22.84 10.64
CA ALA A 25 -7.36 -22.48 9.72
C ALA A 25 -7.04 -22.83 8.26
N ALA A 26 -5.79 -22.65 7.83
CA ALA A 26 -5.36 -23.04 6.48
C ALA A 26 -5.33 -24.57 6.31
N ILE A 27 -4.83 -25.31 7.30
CA ILE A 27 -4.86 -26.78 7.30
C ILE A 27 -6.29 -27.29 7.20
N ASP A 28 -7.20 -26.72 7.99
CA ASP A 28 -8.62 -27.08 7.98
C ASP A 28 -9.27 -26.77 6.62
N SER A 29 -8.92 -25.65 6.00
CA SER A 29 -9.40 -25.30 4.67
C SER A 29 -8.96 -26.27 3.59
N ILE A 30 -7.71 -26.76 3.65
CA ILE A 30 -7.20 -27.78 2.75
C ILE A 30 -7.98 -29.09 2.95
N ASN A 31 -8.18 -29.52 4.19
CA ASN A 31 -8.93 -30.74 4.53
C ASN A 31 -10.41 -30.65 4.11
N GLN A 32 -10.99 -29.45 4.07
CA GLN A 32 -12.34 -29.17 3.59
C GLN A 32 -12.43 -28.97 2.08
N ASN A 33 -11.33 -29.19 1.36
CA ASN A 33 -11.25 -29.05 -0.11
C ASN A 33 -11.53 -27.64 -0.64
N PHE A 34 -11.13 -26.58 0.08
CA PHE A 34 -11.08 -25.20 -0.47
C PHE A 34 -9.92 -25.06 -1.46
N THR A 35 -9.90 -25.88 -2.49
CA THR A 35 -8.79 -26.04 -3.44
C THR A 35 -9.19 -25.70 -4.89
N HIS A 36 -10.43 -25.27 -5.09
CA HIS A 36 -10.95 -24.86 -6.40
C HIS A 36 -10.75 -23.38 -6.67
N TYR A 37 -10.98 -22.94 -7.90
CA TYR A 37 -10.88 -21.53 -8.27
C TYR A 37 -11.80 -20.65 -7.42
N PRO A 38 -11.26 -19.60 -6.76
CA PRO A 38 -12.08 -18.62 -6.08
C PRO A 38 -12.74 -17.66 -7.10
N PRO A 39 -13.75 -16.88 -6.68
CA PRO A 39 -14.21 -15.73 -7.45
C PRO A 39 -13.07 -14.75 -7.74
N VAL A 40 -13.09 -14.07 -8.90
CA VAL A 40 -12.03 -13.16 -9.33
C VAL A 40 -11.64 -12.11 -8.28
N PRO A 41 -12.59 -11.44 -7.58
CA PRO A 41 -12.23 -10.47 -6.55
C PRO A 41 -11.85 -11.10 -5.19
N GLY A 42 -11.84 -12.42 -5.08
CA GLY A 42 -11.66 -13.18 -3.84
C GLY A 42 -12.98 -13.61 -3.19
N TYR A 43 -12.89 -14.50 -2.23
CA TYR A 43 -14.04 -15.00 -1.48
C TYR A 43 -14.79 -13.86 -0.78
N LEU A 44 -16.13 -13.94 -0.77
CA LEU A 44 -16.98 -12.89 -0.20
C LEU A 44 -16.76 -12.72 1.32
N ASP A 45 -16.61 -13.82 2.04
CA ASP A 45 -16.35 -13.81 3.48
C ASP A 45 -15.01 -13.14 3.82
N LEU A 46 -13.96 -13.37 3.04
CA LEU A 46 -12.69 -12.66 3.19
C LEU A 46 -12.85 -11.15 2.92
N ARG A 47 -13.56 -10.76 1.86
CA ARG A 47 -13.82 -9.35 1.56
C ARG A 47 -14.67 -8.67 2.63
N GLN A 48 -15.64 -9.39 3.21
CA GLN A 48 -16.41 -8.93 4.38
C GLN A 48 -15.55 -8.75 5.62
N ALA A 49 -14.62 -9.69 5.88
CA ALA A 49 -13.67 -9.59 6.98
C ALA A 49 -12.72 -8.39 6.80
N ILE A 50 -12.25 -8.12 5.58
CA ILE A 50 -11.44 -6.94 5.26
C ILE A 50 -12.25 -5.65 5.49
N ALA A 51 -13.49 -5.56 5.01
CA ALA A 51 -14.36 -4.42 5.24
C ALA A 51 -14.58 -4.17 6.74
N THR A 52 -14.82 -5.23 7.50
CA THR A 52 -14.97 -5.17 8.97
C THR A 52 -13.69 -4.67 9.63
N LYS A 53 -12.53 -5.14 9.19
CA LYS A 53 -11.22 -4.67 9.67
C LYS A 53 -11.03 -3.18 9.39
N LEU A 54 -11.27 -2.72 8.17
CA LEU A 54 -11.12 -1.32 7.80
C LEU A 54 -12.03 -0.40 8.63
N LYS A 55 -13.25 -0.84 8.89
CA LYS A 55 -14.17 -0.10 9.77
C LYS A 55 -13.68 -0.07 11.23
N ARG A 56 -13.25 -1.21 11.77
CA ARG A 56 -12.79 -1.34 13.16
C ARG A 56 -11.51 -0.55 13.44
N ASP A 57 -10.50 -0.70 12.59
CA ASP A 57 -9.14 -0.22 12.85
C ASP A 57 -8.90 1.19 12.29
N ASN A 58 -9.45 1.48 11.11
CA ASN A 58 -9.18 2.70 10.37
C ASN A 58 -10.37 3.68 10.34
N ALA A 59 -11.55 3.26 10.86
CA ALA A 59 -12.80 4.02 10.78
C ALA A 59 -13.23 4.35 9.33
N ILE A 60 -12.93 3.44 8.40
CA ILE A 60 -13.25 3.58 6.98
C ILE A 60 -14.33 2.57 6.61
N GLU A 61 -15.38 3.03 5.95
CA GLU A 61 -16.46 2.18 5.47
C GLU A 61 -16.31 1.92 3.97
N PHE A 62 -15.99 0.67 3.64
CA PHE A 62 -16.06 0.13 2.28
C PHE A 62 -17.02 -1.07 2.24
N SER A 63 -17.76 -1.18 1.15
CA SER A 63 -18.51 -2.41 0.89
C SER A 63 -17.56 -3.52 0.41
N PRO A 64 -17.92 -4.80 0.62
CA PRO A 64 -17.11 -5.90 0.08
C PRO A 64 -16.90 -5.85 -1.44
N ASP A 65 -17.80 -5.20 -2.18
CA ASP A 65 -17.70 -5.07 -3.64
C ASP A 65 -16.66 -4.02 -4.09
N GLN A 66 -16.18 -3.21 -3.15
CA GLN A 66 -15.08 -2.28 -3.38
C GLN A 66 -13.71 -2.89 -3.03
N ILE A 67 -13.68 -4.19 -2.69
CA ILE A 67 -12.46 -4.87 -2.24
C ILE A 67 -12.08 -5.96 -3.22
N ILE A 68 -10.81 -5.96 -3.63
CA ILE A 68 -10.21 -6.98 -4.49
C ILE A 68 -9.02 -7.59 -3.75
N VAL A 69 -9.02 -8.93 -3.65
CA VAL A 69 -7.92 -9.71 -3.06
C VAL A 69 -6.91 -10.07 -4.16
N SER A 70 -5.64 -10.10 -3.81
CA SER A 70 -4.54 -10.32 -4.73
C SER A 70 -3.43 -11.20 -4.13
N ASN A 71 -2.49 -11.67 -4.97
CA ASN A 71 -1.32 -12.44 -4.55
C ASN A 71 -0.25 -11.54 -3.92
N GLY A 72 -0.58 -10.94 -2.76
CA GLY A 72 0.21 -9.95 -2.04
C GLY A 72 -0.03 -8.51 -2.51
N ALA A 73 0.26 -7.55 -1.64
CA ALA A 73 0.09 -6.12 -1.90
C ALA A 73 0.81 -5.65 -3.19
N LYS A 74 1.97 -6.24 -3.52
CA LYS A 74 2.68 -5.95 -4.77
C LYS A 74 1.81 -6.16 -5.99
N GLN A 75 1.02 -7.25 -6.06
CA GLN A 75 0.13 -7.50 -7.19
C GLN A 75 -1.01 -6.47 -7.22
N SER A 76 -1.56 -6.06 -6.08
CA SER A 76 -2.57 -4.98 -6.04
C SER A 76 -2.02 -3.70 -6.67
N ILE A 77 -0.80 -3.27 -6.30
CA ILE A 77 -0.17 -2.07 -6.87
C ILE A 77 0.06 -2.25 -8.37
N CYS A 78 0.58 -3.40 -8.80
CA CYS A 78 0.80 -3.68 -10.21
C CYS A 78 -0.51 -3.62 -11.00
N ASN A 79 -1.56 -4.25 -10.49
CA ASN A 79 -2.87 -4.28 -11.15
C ASN A 79 -3.47 -2.88 -11.29
N ILE A 80 -3.44 -2.05 -10.24
CA ILE A 80 -4.01 -0.70 -10.31
C ILE A 80 -3.19 0.19 -11.26
N ILE A 81 -1.87 0.10 -11.25
CA ILE A 81 -1.02 0.82 -12.19
C ILE A 81 -1.33 0.41 -13.63
N LEU A 82 -1.32 -0.89 -13.94
CA LEU A 82 -1.58 -1.39 -15.29
C LEU A 82 -3.01 -1.07 -15.80
N SER A 83 -3.98 -0.88 -14.89
CA SER A 83 -5.36 -0.57 -15.27
C SER A 83 -5.66 0.93 -15.36
N THR A 84 -4.81 1.81 -14.83
CA THR A 84 -5.11 3.25 -14.72
C THR A 84 -4.07 4.17 -15.33
N VAL A 85 -2.85 3.69 -15.55
CA VAL A 85 -1.73 4.45 -16.13
C VAL A 85 -1.57 4.08 -17.60
N ASN A 86 -1.52 5.08 -18.46
CA ASN A 86 -1.27 4.92 -19.90
C ASN A 86 0.16 5.36 -20.25
N PRO A 87 0.66 5.03 -21.45
CA PRO A 87 1.96 5.50 -21.91
C PRO A 87 2.11 7.02 -21.79
N GLY A 88 3.16 7.45 -21.11
CA GLY A 88 3.47 8.87 -20.88
C GLY A 88 2.74 9.53 -19.71
N ASP A 89 1.79 8.87 -19.06
CA ASP A 89 1.20 9.34 -17.80
C ASP A 89 2.26 9.40 -16.69
N GLU A 90 2.22 10.43 -15.89
CA GLU A 90 3.14 10.64 -14.77
C GLU A 90 2.55 10.11 -13.47
N VAL A 91 3.37 9.38 -12.71
CA VAL A 91 3.04 8.93 -11.36
C VAL A 91 4.04 9.51 -10.39
N ILE A 92 3.57 10.37 -9.49
CA ILE A 92 4.41 10.97 -8.43
C ILE A 92 4.70 9.91 -7.38
N VAL A 93 5.98 9.78 -7.00
CA VAL A 93 6.45 8.84 -5.98
C VAL A 93 7.37 9.59 -5.00
N PRO A 94 6.92 9.86 -3.77
CA PRO A 94 7.77 10.39 -2.71
C PRO A 94 9.00 9.52 -2.49
N ALA A 95 10.18 10.11 -2.50
CA ALA A 95 11.46 9.42 -2.34
C ALA A 95 12.12 9.82 -0.99
N PRO A 96 12.74 8.85 -0.27
CA PRO A 96 13.02 7.45 -0.65
C PRO A 96 11.76 6.57 -0.72
N PHE A 97 11.76 5.61 -1.65
CA PHE A 97 10.61 4.72 -1.89
C PHE A 97 11.07 3.27 -2.07
N TRP A 98 10.11 2.34 -1.99
CA TRP A 98 10.36 0.94 -2.31
C TRP A 98 10.71 0.76 -3.79
N VAL A 99 11.82 0.10 -4.04
CA VAL A 99 12.45 -0.05 -5.38
C VAL A 99 11.52 -0.60 -6.46
N SER A 100 10.44 -1.29 -6.10
CA SER A 100 9.49 -1.85 -7.07
C SER A 100 8.51 -0.83 -7.64
N TYR A 101 8.29 0.32 -7.00
CA TYR A 101 7.30 1.30 -7.49
C TYR A 101 7.64 1.84 -8.88
N PRO A 102 8.86 2.37 -9.13
CA PRO A 102 9.20 2.87 -10.45
C PRO A 102 9.11 1.79 -11.54
N GLU A 103 9.48 0.56 -11.20
CA GLU A 103 9.48 -0.52 -12.18
C GLU A 103 8.06 -0.93 -12.59
N MET A 104 7.11 -0.95 -11.65
CA MET A 104 5.70 -1.18 -11.97
C MET A 104 5.10 -0.05 -12.82
N ILE A 105 5.48 1.21 -12.57
CA ILE A 105 5.06 2.35 -13.39
C ILE A 105 5.60 2.22 -14.82
N LYS A 106 6.88 1.87 -14.97
CA LYS A 106 7.49 1.65 -16.30
C LYS A 106 6.88 0.48 -17.05
N MET A 107 6.40 -0.57 -16.35
CA MET A 107 5.69 -1.68 -16.98
C MET A 107 4.40 -1.23 -17.68
N ALA A 108 3.76 -0.17 -17.22
CA ALA A 108 2.60 0.47 -17.87
C ALA A 108 3.02 1.55 -18.88
N GLU A 109 4.30 1.66 -19.21
CA GLU A 109 4.89 2.74 -20.03
C GLU A 109 4.66 4.15 -19.44
N GLY A 110 4.34 4.22 -18.13
CA GLY A 110 4.23 5.45 -17.38
C GLY A 110 5.60 6.02 -16.97
N VAL A 111 5.60 7.27 -16.55
CA VAL A 111 6.79 8.01 -16.13
C VAL A 111 6.79 8.17 -14.62
N PRO A 112 7.68 7.50 -13.87
CA PRO A 112 7.81 7.75 -12.44
C PRO A 112 8.42 9.15 -12.21
N VAL A 113 7.77 9.95 -11.37
CA VAL A 113 8.22 11.31 -10.98
C VAL A 113 8.62 11.29 -9.51
N PRO A 114 9.91 11.09 -9.20
CA PRO A 114 10.38 11.09 -7.82
C PRO A 114 10.35 12.50 -7.24
N VAL A 115 9.78 12.64 -6.03
CA VAL A 115 9.85 13.86 -5.24
C VAL A 115 10.69 13.59 -4.00
N TYR A 116 11.87 14.21 -3.94
CA TYR A 116 12.85 13.91 -2.90
C TYR A 116 12.57 14.69 -1.62
N ALA A 117 12.65 13.98 -0.48
CA ALA A 117 12.66 14.54 0.85
C ALA A 117 13.87 13.98 1.63
N GLY A 118 14.68 14.85 2.21
CA GLY A 118 15.85 14.48 2.97
C GLY A 118 15.55 14.18 4.44
N ILE A 119 16.60 13.87 5.19
CA ILE A 119 16.52 13.55 6.62
C ILE A 119 15.99 14.75 7.44
N GLU A 120 16.26 15.97 6.99
CA GLU A 120 15.77 17.22 7.61
C GLU A 120 14.25 17.38 7.54
N GLN A 121 13.60 16.62 6.66
CA GLN A 121 12.14 16.54 6.50
C GLN A 121 11.58 15.18 6.96
N ASN A 122 12.39 14.38 7.71
CA ASN A 122 12.01 13.01 8.07
C ASN A 122 11.59 12.19 6.84
N PHE A 123 12.23 12.40 5.70
CA PHE A 123 11.97 11.70 4.43
C PHE A 123 10.51 11.78 3.95
N LYS A 124 9.75 12.81 4.37
CA LYS A 124 8.35 13.03 3.99
C LYS A 124 8.22 14.30 3.14
N ILE A 125 7.52 14.19 2.02
CA ILE A 125 7.26 15.37 1.18
C ILE A 125 6.19 16.27 1.81
N THR A 126 6.31 17.56 1.55
CA THR A 126 5.30 18.57 1.95
C THR A 126 4.23 18.74 0.87
N GLY A 127 3.11 19.40 1.23
CA GLY A 127 2.10 19.80 0.26
C GLY A 127 2.65 20.68 -0.84
N SER A 128 3.57 21.61 -0.53
CA SER A 128 4.20 22.49 -1.54
C SER A 128 5.08 21.73 -2.53
N GLN A 129 5.82 20.70 -2.08
CA GLN A 129 6.60 19.86 -2.98
C GLN A 129 5.70 19.00 -3.87
N LEU A 130 4.58 18.49 -3.33
CA LEU A 130 3.59 17.78 -4.12
C LEU A 130 2.97 18.68 -5.19
N GLU A 131 2.51 19.88 -4.83
CA GLU A 131 1.93 20.85 -5.77
C GLU A 131 2.91 21.19 -6.91
N ALA A 132 4.18 21.39 -6.58
CA ALA A 132 5.21 21.72 -7.57
C ALA A 132 5.53 20.56 -8.54
N ALA A 133 5.26 19.32 -8.14
CA ALA A 133 5.51 18.14 -8.97
C ALA A 133 4.32 17.80 -9.90
N ILE A 134 3.14 18.37 -9.66
CA ILE A 134 1.94 18.09 -10.46
C ILE A 134 2.02 18.78 -11.81
N THR A 135 1.76 18.01 -12.86
CA THR A 135 1.64 18.49 -14.24
C THR A 135 0.29 18.03 -14.84
N PRO A 136 -0.07 18.52 -16.04
CA PRO A 136 -1.25 18.01 -16.74
C PRO A 136 -1.22 16.51 -17.07
N ARG A 137 -0.03 15.88 -17.03
CA ARG A 137 0.16 14.45 -17.25
C ARG A 137 0.11 13.63 -15.96
N THR A 138 0.05 14.26 -14.79
CA THR A 138 0.02 13.55 -13.52
C THR A 138 -1.28 12.76 -13.38
N ARG A 139 -1.15 11.43 -13.34
CA ARG A 139 -2.25 10.49 -13.25
C ARG A 139 -2.45 9.95 -11.85
N ALA A 140 -1.37 9.73 -11.11
CA ALA A 140 -1.46 9.18 -9.76
C ALA A 140 -0.35 9.71 -8.82
N LEU A 141 -0.64 9.63 -7.52
CA LEU A 141 0.34 9.68 -6.43
C LEU A 141 0.41 8.27 -5.83
N LEU A 142 1.61 7.70 -5.75
CA LEU A 142 1.88 6.40 -5.10
C LEU A 142 2.85 6.61 -3.94
N PHE A 143 2.40 6.38 -2.71
CA PHE A 143 3.23 6.54 -1.52
C PHE A 143 2.96 5.45 -0.48
N SER A 144 3.86 5.27 0.47
CA SER A 144 3.76 4.30 1.56
C SER A 144 3.80 5.00 2.92
N SER A 145 2.91 4.63 3.83
CA SER A 145 2.92 5.08 5.23
C SER A 145 2.33 3.97 6.12
N PRO A 146 3.14 3.39 7.01
CA PRO A 146 4.58 3.59 7.23
C PRO A 146 5.42 3.26 6.00
N SER A 147 6.53 3.99 5.82
CA SER A 147 7.33 3.96 4.59
C SER A 147 8.34 2.80 4.56
N ASN A 148 8.52 2.20 3.40
CA ASN A 148 9.68 1.41 3.05
C ASN A 148 10.54 2.24 2.05
N PRO A 149 11.81 2.61 2.38
CA PRO A 149 12.68 1.98 3.39
C PRO A 149 12.80 2.70 4.73
N THR A 150 12.23 3.90 4.92
CA THR A 150 12.61 4.80 6.02
C THR A 150 11.97 4.47 7.36
N GLY A 151 10.81 3.79 7.37
CA GLY A 151 9.99 3.58 8.55
C GLY A 151 9.15 4.79 8.95
N GLU A 152 9.34 5.93 8.30
CA GLU A 152 8.61 7.16 8.62
C GLU A 152 7.12 7.05 8.36
N ILE A 153 6.36 7.77 9.18
CA ILE A 153 4.90 7.75 9.18
C ILE A 153 4.39 9.17 8.97
N TYR A 154 3.49 9.34 8.02
CA TYR A 154 2.79 10.61 7.85
C TYR A 154 1.78 10.81 9.00
N SER A 155 1.89 11.93 9.70
CA SER A 155 0.91 12.38 10.70
C SER A 155 -0.40 12.82 10.02
N GLN A 156 -1.44 12.96 10.84
CA GLN A 156 -2.74 13.47 10.35
C GLN A 156 -2.61 14.86 9.71
N SER A 157 -1.80 15.75 10.27
CA SER A 157 -1.59 17.10 9.73
C SER A 157 -0.84 17.08 8.40
N GLU A 158 0.19 16.25 8.26
CA GLU A 158 0.93 16.10 7.00
C GLU A 158 0.05 15.48 5.91
N LEU A 159 -0.76 14.47 6.23
CA LEU A 159 -1.74 13.92 5.28
C LEU A 159 -2.82 14.95 4.91
N ALA A 160 -3.22 15.82 5.84
CA ALA A 160 -4.17 16.91 5.54
C ALA A 160 -3.60 17.90 4.52
N GLU A 161 -2.32 18.24 4.62
CA GLU A 161 -1.63 19.09 3.63
C GLU A 161 -1.63 18.45 2.24
N LEU A 162 -1.26 17.16 2.15
CA LEU A 162 -1.30 16.42 0.88
C LEU A 162 -2.73 16.34 0.32
N ALA A 163 -3.71 16.05 1.17
CA ALA A 163 -5.12 15.98 0.76
C ALA A 163 -5.65 17.33 0.28
N ALA A 164 -5.24 18.44 0.90
CA ALA A 164 -5.64 19.79 0.47
C ALA A 164 -5.08 20.15 -0.92
N VAL A 165 -3.87 19.71 -1.24
CA VAL A 165 -3.31 19.84 -2.59
C VAL A 165 -4.08 18.97 -3.56
N LEU A 166 -4.21 17.69 -3.26
CA LEU A 166 -4.89 16.72 -4.13
C LEU A 166 -6.35 17.10 -4.40
N ALA A 167 -7.04 17.73 -3.44
CA ALA A 167 -8.42 18.20 -3.61
C ALA A 167 -8.59 19.18 -4.80
N LYS A 168 -7.54 19.90 -5.18
CA LYS A 168 -7.53 20.81 -6.33
C LYS A 168 -7.32 20.06 -7.66
N HIS A 169 -6.90 18.80 -7.61
CA HIS A 169 -6.53 17.98 -8.76
C HIS A 169 -7.35 16.67 -8.79
N PRO A 170 -8.66 16.74 -9.09
CA PRO A 170 -9.57 15.59 -8.98
C PRO A 170 -9.25 14.43 -9.95
N GLN A 171 -8.43 14.66 -10.96
CA GLN A 171 -7.99 13.65 -11.92
C GLN A 171 -6.91 12.71 -11.37
N ILE A 172 -6.26 13.05 -10.24
CA ILE A 172 -5.15 12.28 -9.67
C ILE A 172 -5.70 11.16 -8.79
N LEU A 173 -5.42 9.92 -9.13
CA LEU A 173 -5.64 8.74 -8.30
C LEU A 173 -4.63 8.71 -7.16
N ILE A 174 -5.05 8.31 -5.97
CA ILE A 174 -4.17 8.21 -4.79
C ILE A 174 -4.02 6.72 -4.45
N ILE A 175 -2.80 6.20 -4.55
CA ILE A 175 -2.45 4.83 -4.20
C ILE A 175 -1.68 4.89 -2.88
N SER A 176 -2.37 4.54 -1.79
CA SER A 176 -1.82 4.54 -0.43
C SER A 176 -1.42 3.13 -0.03
N ASP A 177 -0.12 2.85 -0.02
CA ASP A 177 0.41 1.56 0.45
C ASP A 177 0.54 1.57 1.97
N GLU A 178 -0.37 0.88 2.64
CA GLU A 178 -0.51 0.83 4.09
C GLU A 178 -0.14 -0.56 4.66
N ILE A 179 0.66 -1.35 3.91
CA ILE A 179 1.02 -2.72 4.29
C ILE A 179 1.69 -2.83 5.66
N TYR A 180 2.30 -1.75 6.14
CA TYR A 180 2.98 -1.68 7.43
C TYR A 180 2.13 -1.08 8.55
N GLU A 181 0.83 -0.89 8.40
CA GLU A 181 -0.03 -0.21 9.38
C GLU A 181 0.07 -0.78 10.82
N TYR A 182 0.31 -2.10 10.97
CA TYR A 182 0.49 -2.77 12.26
C TYR A 182 1.95 -2.76 12.77
N ILE A 183 2.90 -2.34 11.93
CA ILE A 183 4.31 -2.14 12.32
C ILE A 183 4.51 -0.63 12.48
N ASN A 184 3.87 -0.11 13.50
CA ASN A 184 3.84 1.30 13.84
C ASN A 184 4.14 1.43 15.33
N TYR A 185 5.21 2.15 15.66
CA TYR A 185 5.70 2.35 17.03
C TYR A 185 5.32 3.73 17.59
N ASP A 186 4.78 4.61 16.75
CA ASP A 186 4.49 6.02 17.05
C ASP A 186 2.99 6.33 17.13
N GLY A 187 2.21 5.41 17.71
CA GLY A 187 0.79 5.65 17.95
C GLY A 187 -0.15 4.98 16.94
N LYS A 188 -1.27 5.64 16.63
CA LYS A 188 -2.28 5.08 15.73
C LYS A 188 -1.95 5.41 14.28
N HIS A 189 -2.03 4.39 13.40
CA HIS A 189 -1.93 4.58 11.97
C HIS A 189 -2.95 5.62 11.45
N GLN A 190 -2.49 6.47 10.53
CA GLN A 190 -3.31 7.47 9.85
C GLN A 190 -3.42 7.12 8.37
N SER A 191 -4.63 7.11 7.84
CA SER A 191 -4.88 6.89 6.41
C SER A 191 -5.37 8.18 5.75
N ILE A 192 -4.93 8.44 4.52
CA ILE A 192 -5.40 9.60 3.74
C ILE A 192 -6.89 9.51 3.40
N THR A 193 -7.51 8.34 3.49
CA THR A 193 -8.96 8.15 3.30
C THR A 193 -9.83 8.83 4.34
N GLN A 194 -9.27 9.26 5.48
CA GLN A 194 -10.01 10.05 6.47
C GLN A 194 -10.48 11.41 5.93
N PHE A 195 -9.87 11.92 4.86
CA PHE A 195 -10.22 13.21 4.26
C PHE A 195 -11.25 13.03 3.14
N GLU A 196 -12.47 13.52 3.38
CA GLU A 196 -13.60 13.37 2.44
C GLU A 196 -13.31 13.96 1.04
N SER A 197 -12.51 15.03 0.99
CA SER A 197 -12.16 15.71 -0.26
C SER A 197 -11.40 14.84 -1.28
N VAL A 198 -10.86 13.71 -0.84
CA VAL A 198 -10.04 12.82 -1.70
C VAL A 198 -10.44 11.36 -1.60
N ARG A 199 -11.29 10.98 -0.65
CA ARG A 199 -11.61 9.59 -0.29
C ARG A 199 -12.10 8.73 -1.46
N ASP A 200 -12.91 9.30 -2.33
CA ASP A 200 -13.55 8.61 -3.48
C ASP A 200 -12.57 8.15 -4.56
N ARG A 201 -11.32 8.59 -4.48
CA ARG A 201 -10.24 8.25 -5.42
C ARG A 201 -8.96 7.79 -4.72
N VAL A 202 -9.11 7.27 -3.51
CA VAL A 202 -8.02 6.59 -2.80
C VAL A 202 -8.18 5.10 -2.96
N ALA A 203 -7.14 4.44 -3.44
CA ALA A 203 -6.98 3.00 -3.36
C ALA A 203 -6.02 2.70 -2.21
N ILE A 204 -6.54 2.08 -1.15
CA ILE A 204 -5.71 1.53 -0.08
C ILE A 204 -5.14 0.21 -0.56
N ILE A 205 -3.83 0.05 -0.44
CA ILE A 205 -3.12 -1.20 -0.65
C ILE A 205 -2.71 -1.75 0.69
N ASN A 206 -3.08 -3.00 0.97
CA ASN A 206 -2.73 -3.63 2.23
C ASN A 206 -2.64 -5.17 2.06
N GLY A 207 -2.45 -5.89 3.15
CA GLY A 207 -2.35 -7.34 3.14
C GLY A 207 -1.92 -7.90 4.49
N VAL A 208 -1.69 -9.21 4.51
CA VAL A 208 -1.36 -9.94 5.74
C VAL A 208 0.13 -10.23 5.89
N SER A 209 0.93 -9.90 4.87
CA SER A 209 2.35 -10.30 4.80
C SER A 209 3.17 -9.80 5.99
N LYS A 210 2.94 -8.57 6.43
CA LYS A 210 3.77 -7.90 7.45
C LYS A 210 3.14 -8.01 8.83
N GLY A 211 1.93 -7.51 9.04
CA GLY A 211 1.28 -7.49 10.35
C GLY A 211 0.96 -8.86 10.93
N TYR A 212 0.92 -9.91 10.11
CA TYR A 212 0.60 -11.28 10.53
C TYR A 212 1.74 -12.28 10.28
N ALA A 213 2.94 -11.82 9.93
CA ALA A 213 4.08 -12.67 9.60
C ALA A 213 3.72 -13.74 8.54
N MET A 214 3.10 -13.30 7.45
CA MET A 214 2.58 -14.17 6.38
C MET A 214 3.19 -13.83 5.02
N THR A 215 4.48 -13.49 4.97
CA THR A 215 5.14 -13.05 3.72
C THR A 215 5.04 -14.08 2.60
N GLY A 216 5.21 -15.36 2.91
CA GLY A 216 5.15 -16.48 1.96
C GLY A 216 3.73 -16.88 1.52
N TRP A 217 2.69 -16.44 2.22
CA TRP A 217 1.30 -16.82 1.92
C TRP A 217 0.72 -16.07 0.72
N ARG A 218 1.30 -14.97 0.35
CA ARG A 218 0.95 -14.15 -0.80
C ARG A 218 -0.52 -13.67 -0.80
N ILE A 219 -0.96 -13.03 0.28
CA ILE A 219 -2.30 -12.44 0.37
C ILE A 219 -2.18 -10.93 0.58
N GLY A 220 -2.73 -10.19 -0.35
CA GLY A 220 -2.91 -8.76 -0.31
C GLY A 220 -4.29 -8.37 -0.79
N TYR A 221 -4.63 -7.09 -0.67
CA TYR A 221 -5.91 -6.53 -1.13
C TYR A 221 -5.80 -5.03 -1.42
N MET A 222 -6.73 -4.56 -2.17
CA MET A 222 -6.99 -3.14 -2.37
C MET A 222 -8.48 -2.86 -2.28
#